data_e96eee593adf9df87d0ef3b7c7cd0974
#
_entry.id   e96eee593adf9df87d0ef3b7c7cd0974
#
_cell.length_a   1.000
_cell.length_b   1.000
_cell.length_c   1.000
_cell.angle_alpha   90.00
_cell.angle_beta   90.00
_cell.angle_gamma   90.00
#
_symmetry.space_group_name_H-M   'P 1'
#
loop_
_entity.id
_entity.type
_entity.pdbx_description
1 polymer ?
#
loop_
_entity_poly.entity_id
_entity_poly.type
_entity_poly.pdbx_seq_one_letter_code
_entity_poly.pdbx_strand_id
1 'polypeptide(L)'
;MKLHVLALALTILPAASGLAQNAAGGKPPAASSLLDNEQIRVREMRFAPGAKQPAVARPNTFFYALTDGSLVFTPPGRTAYELTFKAGEALWLPSQETATANEGDKEVRALVVEVKARAPAGKASKGKKGGKKAGKKAAKS
;
A
#
# COMPACT_ATOMS: atom_id res chain seq x y z
N MET A 1 -39.53 23.94 60.08
CA MET A 1 -39.57 23.65 58.63
C MET A 1 -38.18 23.89 58.05
N LYS A 2 -37.46 22.81 57.73
CA LYS A 2 -36.11 22.89 57.15
C LYS A 2 -36.23 22.58 55.64
N LEU A 3 -36.01 23.59 54.84
CA LEU A 3 -36.03 23.47 53.37
C LEU A 3 -34.69 22.86 52.93
N HIS A 4 -34.72 21.68 52.37
CA HIS A 4 -33.54 21.06 51.75
C HIS A 4 -33.55 21.40 50.29
N VAL A 5 -32.61 22.28 49.86
CA VAL A 5 -32.35 22.57 48.49
C VAL A 5 -31.48 21.43 47.90
N LEU A 6 -32.08 20.62 47.05
CA LEU A 6 -31.37 19.54 46.30
C LEU A 6 -30.69 20.16 45.07
N ALA A 7 -29.39 20.33 45.13
CA ALA A 7 -28.61 20.77 44.01
C ALA A 7 -28.40 19.59 43.05
N LEU A 8 -29.03 19.67 41.86
CA LEU A 8 -28.83 18.69 40.74
C LEU A 8 -27.59 19.05 39.98
N ALA A 9 -26.51 18.36 40.26
CA ALA A 9 -25.28 18.49 39.46
C ALA A 9 -25.42 17.75 38.13
N LEU A 10 -25.55 18.50 37.05
CA LEU A 10 -25.56 18.01 35.67
C LEU A 10 -24.11 17.75 35.24
N THR A 11 -23.67 16.50 35.32
CA THR A 11 -22.37 16.06 34.78
C THR A 11 -22.48 15.89 33.27
N ILE A 12 -21.89 16.82 32.52
CA ILE A 12 -21.70 16.72 31.06
C ILE A 12 -20.54 15.76 30.83
N LEU A 13 -20.84 14.53 30.35
CA LEU A 13 -19.83 13.63 29.83
C LEU A 13 -19.35 14.17 28.46
N PRO A 14 -18.04 14.34 28.22
CA PRO A 14 -17.54 14.57 26.87
C PRO A 14 -17.71 13.27 26.07
N ALA A 15 -18.48 13.33 24.97
CA ALA A 15 -18.54 12.29 23.99
C ALA A 15 -17.16 12.21 23.32
N ALA A 16 -16.33 11.27 23.75
CA ALA A 16 -15.13 10.89 23.02
C ALA A 16 -15.58 10.26 21.69
N SER A 17 -15.51 11.03 20.62
CA SER A 17 -15.61 10.51 19.26
C SER A 17 -14.42 9.61 19.02
N GLY A 18 -14.52 8.35 19.42
CA GLY A 18 -13.59 7.31 19.09
C GLY A 18 -13.61 7.14 17.57
N LEU A 19 -12.57 7.65 16.90
CA LEU A 19 -12.22 7.19 15.58
C LEU A 19 -12.10 5.67 15.68
N ALA A 20 -13.05 4.96 15.07
CA ALA A 20 -12.99 3.54 14.90
C ALA A 20 -11.76 3.22 14.04
N GLN A 21 -10.61 3.08 14.70
CA GLN A 21 -9.48 2.41 14.09
C GLN A 21 -9.95 0.97 13.86
N ASN A 22 -10.05 0.60 12.60
CA ASN A 22 -10.24 -0.77 12.17
C ASN A 22 -9.07 -1.59 12.75
N ALA A 23 -9.23 -2.03 13.98
CA ALA A 23 -8.39 -3.03 14.60
C ALA A 23 -8.73 -4.38 13.94
N ALA A 24 -8.22 -4.62 12.75
CA ALA A 24 -7.99 -5.97 12.29
C ALA A 24 -6.98 -6.56 13.30
N GLY A 25 -7.50 -7.24 14.31
CA GLY A 25 -6.76 -7.70 15.49
C GLY A 25 -5.73 -8.77 15.19
N GLY A 26 -4.67 -8.42 14.49
CA GLY A 26 -3.53 -9.26 14.20
C GLY A 26 -2.25 -8.41 14.11
N LYS A 27 -1.12 -8.99 14.54
CA LYS A 27 0.18 -8.34 14.40
C LYS A 27 0.47 -8.12 12.91
N PRO A 28 0.91 -6.92 12.48
CA PRO A 28 1.31 -6.72 11.09
C PRO A 28 2.50 -7.61 10.72
N PRO A 29 2.63 -8.04 9.45
CA PRO A 29 3.79 -8.79 9.00
C PRO A 29 5.06 -7.96 9.14
N ALA A 30 6.18 -8.61 9.47
CA ALA A 30 7.47 -7.97 9.46
C ALA A 30 7.99 -7.84 8.03
N ALA A 31 8.63 -6.72 7.70
CA ALA A 31 9.20 -6.46 6.40
C ALA A 31 10.64 -5.95 6.52
N SER A 32 11.55 -6.54 5.75
CA SER A 32 12.92 -6.06 5.62
C SER A 32 13.14 -5.59 4.18
N SER A 33 13.56 -4.36 3.99
CA SER A 33 13.89 -3.82 2.65
C SER A 33 15.25 -4.34 2.22
N LEU A 34 15.31 -4.98 1.06
CA LEU A 34 16.54 -5.52 0.47
C LEU A 34 17.05 -4.65 -0.66
N LEU A 35 16.15 -4.08 -1.46
CA LEU A 35 16.44 -3.18 -2.56
C LEU A 35 15.27 -2.24 -2.77
N ASP A 36 15.55 -0.97 -2.99
CA ASP A 36 14.55 0.02 -3.39
C ASP A 36 15.20 1.01 -4.38
N ASN A 37 14.71 0.99 -5.63
CA ASN A 37 15.16 1.90 -6.68
C ASN A 37 13.94 2.45 -7.47
N GLU A 38 14.18 3.17 -8.55
CA GLU A 38 13.10 3.77 -9.35
C GLU A 38 12.19 2.74 -10.04
N GLN A 39 12.67 1.51 -10.25
CA GLN A 39 11.97 0.49 -11.03
C GLN A 39 11.27 -0.54 -10.17
N ILE A 40 11.93 -0.98 -9.10
CA ILE A 40 11.44 -2.06 -8.24
C ILE A 40 11.70 -1.77 -6.76
N ARG A 41 10.89 -2.41 -5.92
CA ARG A 41 11.14 -2.55 -4.49
C ARG A 41 11.16 -4.04 -4.15
N VAL A 42 12.23 -4.50 -3.51
CA VAL A 42 12.38 -5.87 -3.05
C VAL A 42 12.36 -5.90 -1.53
N ARG A 43 11.47 -6.70 -0.97
CA ARG A 43 11.35 -6.89 0.48
C ARG A 43 11.26 -8.36 0.82
N GLU A 44 11.90 -8.76 1.90
CA GLU A 44 11.54 -10.00 2.57
C GLU A 44 10.36 -9.71 3.51
N MET A 45 9.28 -10.44 3.32
CA MET A 45 8.08 -10.37 4.15
C MET A 45 7.99 -11.61 5.02
N ARG A 46 7.61 -11.42 6.28
CA ARG A 46 7.39 -12.51 7.24
C ARG A 46 6.01 -12.35 7.86
N PHE A 47 5.16 -13.31 7.59
CA PHE A 47 3.81 -13.40 8.14
C PHE A 47 3.80 -14.46 9.24
N ALA A 48 3.94 -14.05 10.49
CA ALA A 48 3.76 -14.96 11.62
C ALA A 48 2.32 -15.52 11.63
N PRO A 49 2.06 -16.65 12.31
CA PRO A 49 0.69 -17.14 12.50
C PRO A 49 -0.23 -16.04 13.02
N GLY A 50 -1.38 -15.85 12.38
CA GLY A 50 -2.33 -14.80 12.70
C GLY A 50 -1.95 -13.38 12.27
N ALA A 51 -0.82 -13.19 11.58
CA ALA A 51 -0.44 -11.88 11.05
C ALA A 51 -1.45 -11.38 10.03
N LYS A 52 -1.83 -10.10 10.14
CA LYS A 52 -2.80 -9.45 9.24
C LYS A 52 -2.26 -8.13 8.75
N GLN A 53 -2.39 -7.91 7.45
CA GLN A 53 -2.11 -6.63 6.80
C GLN A 53 -3.43 -6.07 6.28
N PRO A 54 -3.79 -4.82 6.62
CA PRO A 54 -4.99 -4.18 6.11
C PRO A 54 -4.94 -4.05 4.59
N ALA A 55 -6.09 -3.76 3.98
CA ALA A 55 -6.17 -3.54 2.55
C ALA A 55 -5.28 -2.35 2.14
N VAL A 56 -4.37 -2.61 1.22
CA VAL A 56 -3.49 -1.61 0.61
C VAL A 56 -3.43 -1.82 -0.88
N ALA A 57 -3.38 -0.73 -1.64
CA ALA A 57 -3.13 -0.79 -3.08
C ALA A 57 -1.70 -1.27 -3.32
N ARG A 58 -1.56 -2.31 -4.11
CA ARG A 58 -0.26 -2.89 -4.49
C ARG A 58 -0.06 -2.80 -6.00
N PRO A 59 1.14 -2.47 -6.45
CA PRO A 59 1.48 -2.58 -7.86
C PRO A 59 1.57 -4.06 -8.29
N ASN A 60 1.87 -4.30 -9.55
CA ASN A 60 2.23 -5.64 -10.01
C ASN A 60 3.39 -6.18 -9.17
N THR A 61 3.22 -7.38 -8.66
CA THR A 61 4.12 -7.95 -7.67
C THR A 61 4.52 -9.36 -8.07
N PHE A 62 5.82 -9.61 -8.09
CA PHE A 62 6.39 -10.94 -8.14
C PHE A 62 6.59 -11.43 -6.70
N PHE A 63 5.98 -12.55 -6.36
CA PHE A 63 6.06 -13.19 -5.06
C PHE A 63 6.84 -14.47 -5.19
N TYR A 64 7.91 -14.64 -4.40
CA TYR A 64 8.71 -15.84 -4.37
C TYR A 64 8.70 -16.44 -2.97
N ALA A 65 8.12 -17.62 -2.83
CA ALA A 65 7.97 -18.31 -1.55
C ALA A 65 9.32 -18.82 -1.02
N LEU A 66 9.69 -18.44 0.19
CA LEU A 66 10.86 -18.95 0.90
C LEU A 66 10.50 -20.13 1.81
N THR A 67 9.22 -20.26 2.16
CA THR A 67 8.67 -21.37 2.95
C THR A 67 7.42 -21.92 2.31
N ASP A 68 7.07 -23.15 2.62
CA ASP A 68 5.72 -23.67 2.35
C ASP A 68 4.71 -22.91 3.17
N GLY A 69 3.49 -22.75 2.65
CA GLY A 69 2.39 -22.16 3.38
C GLY A 69 1.24 -21.69 2.52
N SER A 70 0.35 -20.92 3.13
CA SER A 70 -0.73 -20.26 2.43
C SER A 70 -0.96 -18.86 3.00
N LEU A 71 -1.51 -17.98 2.18
CA LEU A 71 -1.97 -16.65 2.57
C LEU A 71 -3.37 -16.40 2.03
N VAL A 72 -4.20 -15.81 2.86
CA VAL A 72 -5.55 -15.38 2.49
C VAL A 72 -5.51 -13.93 2.02
N PHE A 73 -6.06 -13.70 0.83
CA PHE A 73 -6.18 -12.38 0.22
C PHE A 73 -7.64 -11.96 0.20
N THR A 74 -7.94 -10.77 0.69
CA THR A 74 -9.30 -10.23 0.75
C THR A 74 -9.35 -8.88 0.04
N PRO A 75 -9.71 -8.84 -1.27
CA PRO A 75 -9.94 -7.59 -1.96
C PRO A 75 -11.20 -6.90 -1.42
N PRO A 76 -11.26 -5.56 -1.33
CA PRO A 76 -12.43 -4.84 -0.87
C PRO A 76 -13.68 -5.18 -1.70
N GLY A 77 -14.78 -5.51 -1.02
CA GLY A 77 -16.06 -5.84 -1.67
C GLY A 77 -16.08 -7.14 -2.49
N ARG A 78 -15.07 -8.00 -2.34
CA ARG A 78 -14.99 -9.30 -3.02
C ARG A 78 -14.79 -10.44 -2.03
N THR A 79 -15.05 -11.65 -2.48
CA THR A 79 -14.79 -12.86 -1.71
C THR A 79 -13.29 -13.04 -1.49
N ALA A 80 -12.91 -13.38 -0.26
CA ALA A 80 -11.55 -13.76 0.05
C ALA A 80 -11.14 -15.03 -0.69
N TYR A 81 -9.88 -15.14 -1.05
CA TYR A 81 -9.31 -16.34 -1.65
C TYR A 81 -7.97 -16.69 -1.00
N GLU A 82 -7.67 -17.98 -0.94
CA GLU A 82 -6.43 -18.49 -0.41
C GLU A 82 -5.49 -18.90 -1.52
N LEU A 83 -4.22 -18.53 -1.41
CA LEU A 83 -3.13 -19.03 -2.25
C LEU A 83 -2.22 -19.91 -1.41
N THR A 84 -2.12 -21.19 -1.79
CA THR A 84 -1.18 -22.14 -1.23
C THR A 84 0.02 -22.25 -2.13
N PHE A 85 1.22 -22.33 -1.56
CA PHE A 85 2.48 -22.39 -2.29
C PHE A 85 3.53 -23.22 -1.54
N LYS A 86 4.52 -23.69 -2.29
CA LYS A 86 5.70 -24.38 -1.79
C LYS A 86 6.91 -23.45 -1.78
N ALA A 87 7.88 -23.74 -0.91
CA ALA A 87 9.17 -23.06 -0.95
C ALA A 87 9.80 -23.20 -2.34
N GLY A 88 10.28 -22.10 -2.91
CA GLY A 88 10.82 -22.03 -4.26
C GLY A 88 9.78 -21.74 -5.36
N GLU A 89 8.49 -21.69 -5.06
CA GLU A 89 7.48 -21.31 -6.03
C GLU A 89 7.45 -19.79 -6.24
N ALA A 90 7.21 -19.41 -7.48
CA ALA A 90 7.06 -18.04 -7.92
C ALA A 90 5.62 -17.78 -8.40
N LEU A 91 5.03 -16.70 -7.91
CA LEU A 91 3.68 -16.28 -8.24
C LEU A 91 3.69 -14.85 -8.79
N TRP A 92 2.88 -14.60 -9.81
CA TRP A 92 2.62 -13.25 -10.27
C TRP A 92 1.29 -12.76 -9.70
N LEU A 93 1.36 -11.68 -8.93
CA LEU A 93 0.19 -11.03 -8.36
C LEU A 93 -0.06 -9.71 -9.12
N PRO A 94 -1.15 -9.61 -9.88
CA PRO A 94 -1.47 -8.39 -10.60
C PRO A 94 -1.75 -7.24 -9.61
N SER A 95 -1.62 -6.01 -10.10
CA SER A 95 -1.94 -4.81 -9.33
C SER A 95 -3.37 -4.87 -8.79
N GLN A 96 -3.51 -4.77 -7.49
CA GLN A 96 -4.81 -4.79 -6.80
C GLN A 96 -4.72 -4.18 -5.40
N GLU A 97 -5.87 -3.75 -4.89
CA GLU A 97 -6.03 -3.46 -3.47
C GLU A 97 -6.49 -4.73 -2.75
N THR A 98 -5.79 -5.11 -1.68
CA THR A 98 -6.15 -6.32 -0.93
C THR A 98 -5.58 -6.29 0.48
N ALA A 99 -6.37 -6.81 1.44
CA ALA A 99 -5.86 -7.24 2.72
C ALA A 99 -5.20 -8.61 2.57
N THR A 100 -4.24 -8.92 3.44
CA THR A 100 -3.53 -10.21 3.43
C THR A 100 -3.43 -10.73 4.84
N ALA A 101 -3.72 -12.02 5.05
CA ALA A 101 -3.63 -12.67 6.34
C ALA A 101 -2.90 -14.02 6.25
N ASN A 102 -2.13 -14.35 7.26
CA ASN A 102 -1.69 -15.71 7.52
C ASN A 102 -2.65 -16.35 8.53
N GLU A 103 -3.55 -17.17 8.06
CA GLU A 103 -4.51 -17.91 8.90
C GLU A 103 -4.00 -19.31 9.29
N GLY A 104 -2.81 -19.67 8.82
CA GLY A 104 -2.15 -20.93 9.17
C GLY A 104 -1.41 -20.87 10.52
N ASP A 105 -0.86 -22.01 10.91
CA ASP A 105 -0.12 -22.22 12.16
C ASP A 105 1.40 -22.03 12.04
N LYS A 106 1.91 -21.80 10.82
CA LYS A 106 3.33 -21.64 10.52
C LYS A 106 3.62 -20.25 9.99
N GLU A 107 4.85 -19.76 10.24
CA GLU A 107 5.32 -18.53 9.64
C GLU A 107 5.49 -18.70 8.13
N VAL A 108 4.97 -17.77 7.36
CA VAL A 108 5.19 -17.66 5.92
C VAL A 108 6.25 -16.61 5.65
N ARG A 109 7.28 -16.98 4.90
CA ARG A 109 8.33 -16.07 4.44
C ARG A 109 8.34 -16.02 2.92
N ALA A 110 8.51 -14.84 2.38
CA ALA A 110 8.55 -14.62 0.94
C ALA A 110 9.42 -13.42 0.56
N LEU A 111 10.01 -13.46 -0.61
CA LEU A 111 10.53 -12.29 -1.30
C LEU A 111 9.40 -11.68 -2.12
N VAL A 112 9.16 -10.40 -1.90
CA VAL A 112 8.12 -9.62 -2.57
C VAL A 112 8.82 -8.55 -3.41
N VAL A 113 8.70 -8.66 -4.74
CA VAL A 113 9.24 -7.71 -5.70
C VAL A 113 8.10 -6.90 -6.29
N GLU A 114 7.96 -5.67 -5.83
CA GLU A 114 6.96 -4.73 -6.35
C GLU A 114 7.55 -4.00 -7.56
N VAL A 115 6.86 -4.11 -8.70
CA VAL A 115 7.24 -3.40 -9.93
C VAL A 115 6.59 -2.02 -9.91
N LYS A 116 7.40 -0.97 -9.75
CA LYS A 116 6.91 0.40 -9.71
C LYS A 116 6.41 0.83 -11.10
N ALA A 117 5.29 1.56 -11.14
CA ALA A 117 4.86 2.17 -12.38
C ALA A 117 5.94 3.13 -12.87
N ARG A 118 6.38 2.95 -14.12
CA ARG A 118 7.29 3.89 -14.74
C ARG A 118 6.58 5.25 -14.79
N ALA A 119 7.22 6.29 -14.23
CA ALA A 119 6.75 7.65 -14.40
C ALA A 119 6.57 7.91 -15.92
N PRO A 120 5.44 8.49 -16.36
CA PRO A 120 5.28 8.82 -17.77
C PRO A 120 6.47 9.67 -18.18
N ALA A 121 7.19 9.22 -19.23
CA ALA A 121 8.31 9.99 -19.79
C ALA A 121 7.79 11.41 -20.02
N GLY A 122 8.37 12.39 -19.30
CA GLY A 122 7.95 13.76 -19.38
C GLY A 122 7.86 14.15 -20.85
N LYS A 123 6.72 14.73 -21.27
CA LYS A 123 6.56 15.30 -22.61
C LYS A 123 7.76 16.19 -22.83
N ALA A 124 8.65 15.77 -23.74
CA ALA A 124 9.76 16.59 -24.16
C ALA A 124 9.19 17.96 -24.52
N SER A 125 9.57 18.99 -23.79
CA SER A 125 9.15 20.35 -24.07
C SER A 125 9.62 20.67 -25.47
N LYS A 126 8.68 20.81 -26.41
CA LYS A 126 8.94 21.27 -27.78
C LYS A 126 9.60 22.64 -27.66
N GLY A 127 10.91 22.65 -27.76
CA GLY A 127 11.69 23.89 -27.81
C GLY A 127 11.09 24.80 -28.87
N LYS A 128 10.60 25.97 -28.44
CA LYS A 128 10.10 27.06 -29.26
C LYS A 128 11.27 27.54 -30.10
N LYS A 129 11.32 27.12 -31.37
CA LYS A 129 12.25 27.65 -32.36
C LYS A 129 11.92 29.12 -32.56
N GLY A 130 12.73 30.01 -31.96
CA GLY A 130 12.69 31.41 -32.19
C GLY A 130 13.10 31.71 -33.65
N GLY A 131 12.13 32.08 -34.45
CA GLY A 131 12.38 32.56 -35.82
C GLY A 131 13.13 33.91 -35.79
N LYS A 132 14.41 33.88 -36.12
CA LYS A 132 15.20 35.08 -36.34
C LYS A 132 14.86 35.62 -37.74
N LYS A 133 14.08 36.69 -37.76
CA LYS A 133 13.74 37.43 -38.98
C LYS A 133 14.98 38.19 -39.44
N ALA A 134 15.61 37.72 -40.49
CA ALA A 134 16.70 38.44 -41.16
C ALA A 134 16.10 39.61 -41.97
N GLY A 135 16.41 40.81 -41.59
CA GLY A 135 16.06 42.00 -42.31
C GLY A 135 16.88 42.11 -43.60
N LYS A 136 16.19 42.12 -44.72
CA LYS A 136 16.76 42.39 -46.06
C LYS A 136 16.93 43.89 -46.23
N LYS A 137 18.16 44.38 -46.15
CA LYS A 137 18.49 45.78 -46.53
C LYS A 137 18.76 45.86 -48.03
N ALA A 138 17.88 46.49 -48.74
CA ALA A 138 18.10 46.82 -50.14
C ALA A 138 19.10 47.98 -50.22
N ALA A 139 20.18 47.79 -51.01
CA ALA A 139 21.05 48.87 -51.42
C ALA A 139 20.69 49.21 -52.85
N LYS A 140 20.44 50.49 -53.10
CA LYS A 140 20.13 51.10 -54.41
C LYS A 140 21.41 51.79 -54.85
N SER A 141 21.85 51.47 -56.02
CA SER A 141 22.46 52.39 -56.96
C SER A 141 22.57 51.75 -58.32
#